data_bc566419d99a6ee8720fadac437aa217
#
_entry.id   bc566419d99a6ee8720fadac437aa217
#
_cell.length_a   1.000
_cell.length_b   1.000
_cell.length_c   1.000
_cell.angle_alpha   90.00
_cell.angle_beta   90.00
_cell.angle_gamma   90.00
#
_symmetry.space_group_name_H-M   'P 1'
#
loop_
_entity.id
_entity.type
_entity.pdbx_description
1 polymer ?
#
loop_
_entity_poly.entity_id
_entity_poly.type
_entity_poly.pdbx_seq_one_letter_code
_entity_poly.pdbx_strand_id
1 'polypeptide(L)'
;MSPCQKPLSIVVLVFGLVLLGISLEAQIIRGNVQDAKTLEPLPFANVFLNNTTIGTVTDLNGNFVMPALKHAGSYELIVSFVGYQPFKSDVTVELDETINANIKLIPAELELNNVEIKASRDIAWERNLKRFEKIFLGKDKLAATCKILNPWVIDFADDPIQKKFTAKATDPIEIYNIALGYKMMFYLNVFWSDKSAYFISGNVRFEEMQAYNESERKTWEKNRRDSYLHSSHHLFKAIVENRIRGEGFALYTEKPDYENVTVRSANFSADLGRLVAPLDTNRLVTFGGRVGLYKVKWKGRLEV
;
A
#
# COMPACT_ATOMS: atom_id res chain seq x y z
N MET A 1 50.18 9.96 57.88
CA MET A 1 49.15 8.98 57.37
C MET A 1 47.92 9.78 56.91
N SER A 2 47.81 10.05 55.62
CA SER A 2 46.67 10.78 55.05
C SER A 2 45.67 9.79 54.51
N PRO A 3 44.36 9.94 54.79
CA PRO A 3 43.34 9.07 54.19
C PRO A 3 43.04 9.53 52.75
N CYS A 4 43.06 8.56 51.89
CA CYS A 4 42.70 8.62 50.47
C CYS A 4 41.21 8.98 50.28
N GLN A 5 40.96 10.20 49.80
CA GLN A 5 39.64 10.61 49.30
C GLN A 5 39.56 10.46 47.81
N LYS A 6 39.03 9.37 47.32
CA LYS A 6 38.44 9.21 45.97
C LYS A 6 37.60 7.92 46.03
N PRO A 7 36.33 7.86 45.65
CA PRO A 7 35.86 8.09 44.28
C PRO A 7 34.39 8.59 44.15
N LEU A 8 33.99 9.62 44.89
CA LEU A 8 32.59 10.06 44.84
C LEU A 8 32.26 10.85 43.55
N SER A 9 33.26 11.54 42.97
CA SER A 9 33.07 12.39 41.79
C SER A 9 32.82 11.61 40.49
N ILE A 10 33.40 10.42 40.35
CA ILE A 10 33.24 9.60 39.12
C ILE A 10 31.85 8.97 39.06
N VAL A 11 31.28 8.54 40.20
CA VAL A 11 29.95 7.94 40.28
C VAL A 11 28.87 8.97 39.97
N VAL A 12 29.02 10.21 40.38
CA VAL A 12 28.07 11.30 40.07
C VAL A 12 28.14 11.70 38.60
N LEU A 13 29.31 11.64 37.95
CA LEU A 13 29.44 11.92 36.52
C LEU A 13 28.84 10.84 35.63
N VAL A 14 28.97 9.57 36.01
CA VAL A 14 28.36 8.44 35.26
C VAL A 14 26.85 8.40 35.45
N PHE A 15 26.34 8.75 36.64
CA PHE A 15 24.91 8.82 36.88
C PHE A 15 24.24 10.02 36.20
N GLY A 16 24.93 11.12 36.01
CA GLY A 16 24.46 12.29 35.24
C GLY A 16 24.40 12.04 33.73
N LEU A 17 25.25 11.14 33.20
CA LEU A 17 25.24 10.80 31.75
C LEU A 17 24.13 9.81 31.36
N VAL A 18 23.59 9.04 32.31
CA VAL A 18 22.50 8.08 32.08
C VAL A 18 21.14 8.78 32.07
N LEU A 19 21.02 10.00 32.58
CA LEU A 19 19.79 10.80 32.60
C LEU A 19 19.57 11.69 31.38
N LEU A 20 20.51 11.72 30.43
CA LEU A 20 20.23 12.21 29.08
C LEU A 20 19.39 11.13 28.39
N GLY A 21 18.12 10.98 28.81
CA GLY A 21 17.13 10.20 28.14
C GLY A 21 17.06 10.70 26.70
N ILE A 22 17.52 9.89 25.77
CA ILE A 22 17.25 10.07 24.35
C ILE A 22 15.72 9.95 24.26
N SER A 23 15.03 11.09 24.28
CA SER A 23 13.62 11.14 23.86
C SER A 23 13.62 10.71 22.40
N LEU A 24 13.36 9.43 22.14
CA LEU A 24 12.98 9.00 20.80
C LEU A 24 11.63 9.66 20.55
N GLU A 25 11.64 10.85 19.99
CA GLU A 25 10.42 11.47 19.50
C GLU A 25 9.94 10.63 18.32
N ALA A 26 8.85 9.92 18.53
CA ALA A 26 8.26 9.09 17.51
C ALA A 26 7.51 9.99 16.55
N GLN A 27 7.70 9.78 15.25
CA GLN A 27 6.93 10.45 14.21
C GLN A 27 5.46 10.06 14.35
N ILE A 28 4.60 11.04 14.64
CA ILE A 28 3.18 10.79 14.95
C ILE A 28 2.30 11.65 14.05
N ILE A 29 1.30 11.03 13.43
CA ILE A 29 0.18 11.72 12.80
C ILE A 29 -1.01 11.65 13.75
N ARG A 30 -1.55 12.80 14.12
CA ARG A 30 -2.74 12.91 14.98
C ARG A 30 -3.67 13.98 14.45
N GLY A 31 -4.92 13.98 14.88
CA GLY A 31 -5.85 15.01 14.45
C GLY A 31 -7.29 14.74 14.85
N ASN A 32 -8.21 15.37 14.12
CA ASN A 32 -9.63 15.26 14.33
C ASN A 32 -10.34 15.07 12.98
N VAL A 33 -11.44 14.33 12.99
CA VAL A 33 -12.31 14.09 11.83
C VAL A 33 -13.71 14.59 12.16
N GLN A 34 -14.26 15.45 11.30
CA GLN A 34 -15.56 16.08 11.46
C GLN A 34 -16.37 16.03 10.16
N ASP A 35 -17.70 16.14 10.29
CA ASP A 35 -18.58 16.44 9.17
C ASP A 35 -18.29 17.83 8.61
N ALA A 36 -18.17 17.96 7.28
CA ALA A 36 -17.85 19.25 6.64
C ALA A 36 -18.97 20.29 6.73
N LYS A 37 -20.24 19.84 6.90
CA LYS A 37 -21.42 20.71 6.95
C LYS A 37 -21.81 21.09 8.38
N THR A 38 -21.90 20.08 9.27
CA THR A 38 -22.39 20.26 10.64
C THR A 38 -21.27 20.56 11.63
N LEU A 39 -20.02 20.26 11.28
CA LEU A 39 -18.84 20.31 12.16
C LEU A 39 -18.92 19.35 13.35
N GLU A 40 -19.86 18.43 13.35
CA GLU A 40 -19.96 17.38 14.35
C GLU A 40 -18.80 16.38 14.21
N PRO A 41 -18.25 15.88 15.34
CA PRO A 41 -17.21 14.87 15.29
C PRO A 41 -17.73 13.58 14.68
N LEU A 42 -16.87 12.89 13.92
CA LEU A 42 -17.18 11.60 13.32
C LEU A 42 -16.45 10.48 14.09
N PRO A 43 -17.13 9.81 15.04
CA PRO A 43 -16.55 8.71 15.80
C PRO A 43 -16.41 7.47 14.93
N PHE A 44 -15.37 6.67 15.22
CA PHE A 44 -15.07 5.40 14.54
C PHE A 44 -14.79 5.52 13.03
N ALA A 45 -14.43 6.72 12.56
CA ALA A 45 -13.92 6.90 11.20
C ALA A 45 -12.56 6.18 11.07
N ASN A 46 -12.37 5.45 9.96
CA ASN A 46 -11.11 4.79 9.66
C ASN A 46 -10.08 5.82 9.18
N VAL A 47 -8.90 5.84 9.81
CA VAL A 47 -7.76 6.70 9.44
C VAL A 47 -6.55 5.79 9.20
N PHE A 48 -5.99 5.78 7.99
CA PHE A 48 -4.88 4.89 7.69
C PHE A 48 -3.97 5.43 6.58
N LEU A 49 -2.75 4.91 6.52
CA LEU A 49 -1.83 5.14 5.42
C LEU A 49 -2.03 4.05 4.36
N ASN A 50 -2.31 4.50 3.13
CA ASN A 50 -2.58 3.60 2.01
C ASN A 50 -1.43 2.61 1.78
N ASN A 51 -1.76 1.36 1.46
CA ASN A 51 -0.82 0.26 1.22
C ASN A 51 0.07 -0.10 2.43
N THR A 52 -0.37 0.20 3.66
CA THR A 52 0.36 -0.14 4.89
C THR A 52 -0.51 -0.85 5.91
N THR A 53 0.13 -1.32 6.99
CA THR A 53 -0.56 -1.80 8.20
C THR A 53 -0.79 -0.68 9.23
N ILE A 54 -0.43 0.56 8.91
CA ILE A 54 -0.50 1.70 9.83
C ILE A 54 -1.86 2.35 9.71
N GLY A 55 -2.65 2.28 10.76
CA GLY A 55 -3.99 2.88 10.80
C GLY A 55 -4.57 2.84 12.21
N THR A 56 -5.62 3.62 12.40
CA THR A 56 -6.39 3.75 13.63
C THR A 56 -7.85 4.06 13.30
N VAL A 57 -8.66 4.24 14.33
CA VAL A 57 -10.02 4.78 14.22
C VAL A 57 -10.16 6.00 15.12
N THR A 58 -11.09 6.89 14.81
CA THR A 58 -11.38 8.04 15.67
C THR A 58 -12.10 7.62 16.95
N ASP A 59 -11.86 8.35 18.03
CA ASP A 59 -12.59 8.22 19.28
C ASP A 59 -14.01 8.87 19.20
N LEU A 60 -14.74 8.88 20.34
CA LEU A 60 -16.08 9.46 20.41
C LEU A 60 -16.13 10.96 20.09
N ASN A 61 -15.02 11.67 20.22
CA ASN A 61 -14.88 13.10 19.91
C ASN A 61 -14.29 13.34 18.52
N GLY A 62 -14.16 12.30 17.70
CA GLY A 62 -13.58 12.39 16.37
C GLY A 62 -12.05 12.51 16.37
N ASN A 63 -11.36 12.41 17.51
CA ASN A 63 -9.90 12.51 17.56
C ASN A 63 -9.24 11.19 17.23
N PHE A 64 -8.04 11.27 16.64
CA PHE A 64 -7.21 10.10 16.37
C PHE A 64 -5.74 10.36 16.66
N VAL A 65 -5.04 9.29 16.98
CA VAL A 65 -3.58 9.23 17.05
C VAL A 65 -3.14 7.96 16.32
N MET A 66 -2.31 8.10 15.32
CA MET A 66 -1.78 6.96 14.57
C MET A 66 -0.62 6.30 15.31
N PRO A 67 -0.38 5.00 15.09
CA PRO A 67 0.85 4.36 15.54
C PRO A 67 2.08 5.10 15.01
N ALA A 68 3.14 5.13 15.82
CA ALA A 68 4.39 5.78 15.45
C ALA A 68 4.96 5.23 14.13
N LEU A 69 5.38 6.12 13.25
CA LEU A 69 6.01 5.77 11.99
C LEU A 69 7.50 5.44 12.23
N LYS A 70 7.97 4.39 11.60
CA LYS A 70 9.38 3.96 11.73
C LYS A 70 10.32 4.66 10.76
N HIS A 71 9.77 5.27 9.71
CA HIS A 71 10.55 5.86 8.62
C HIS A 71 9.95 7.18 8.19
N ALA A 72 10.82 8.16 7.96
CA ALA A 72 10.45 9.38 7.27
C ALA A 72 10.08 9.06 5.81
N GLY A 73 9.15 9.80 5.24
CA GLY A 73 8.73 9.56 3.86
C GLY A 73 7.43 10.26 3.49
N SER A 74 7.04 10.09 2.25
CA SER A 74 5.75 10.56 1.75
C SER A 74 4.76 9.40 1.73
N TYR A 75 3.61 9.62 2.34
CA TYR A 75 2.53 8.65 2.50
C TYR A 75 1.23 9.24 1.97
N GLU A 76 0.30 8.39 1.58
CA GLU A 76 -1.08 8.80 1.27
C GLU A 76 -1.96 8.50 2.48
N LEU A 77 -2.44 9.56 3.14
CA LEU A 77 -3.39 9.47 4.26
C LEU A 77 -4.80 9.34 3.71
N ILE A 78 -5.49 8.30 4.15
CA ILE A 78 -6.88 8.03 3.79
C ILE A 78 -7.73 8.13 5.06
N VAL A 79 -8.86 8.84 4.94
CA VAL A 79 -9.91 8.81 5.96
C VAL A 79 -11.23 8.40 5.33
N SER A 80 -11.88 7.41 5.92
CA SER A 80 -13.12 6.85 5.42
C SER A 80 -14.14 6.66 6.54
N PHE A 81 -15.38 7.05 6.26
CA PHE A 81 -16.52 6.84 7.13
C PHE A 81 -17.76 6.51 6.30
N VAL A 82 -18.63 5.64 6.82
CA VAL A 82 -19.85 5.21 6.11
C VAL A 82 -20.74 6.40 5.84
N GLY A 83 -21.24 6.55 4.61
CA GLY A 83 -22.08 7.69 4.21
C GLY A 83 -21.30 8.95 3.85
N TYR A 84 -19.97 8.91 3.77
CA TYR A 84 -19.11 10.04 3.41
C TYR A 84 -18.19 9.70 2.24
N GLN A 85 -17.81 10.73 1.49
CA GLN A 85 -16.77 10.62 0.47
C GLN A 85 -15.42 10.37 1.15
N PRO A 86 -14.62 9.39 0.70
CA PRO A 86 -13.29 9.16 1.27
C PRO A 86 -12.39 10.39 1.06
N PHE A 87 -11.75 10.83 2.14
CA PHE A 87 -10.72 11.88 2.08
C PHE A 87 -9.37 11.24 1.75
N LYS A 88 -8.60 11.93 0.91
CA LYS A 88 -7.24 11.53 0.54
C LYS A 88 -6.32 12.74 0.57
N SER A 89 -5.15 12.58 1.15
CA SER A 89 -4.10 13.59 1.14
C SER A 89 -2.72 12.97 1.18
N ASP A 90 -1.81 13.51 0.40
CA ASP A 90 -0.39 13.21 0.58
C ASP A 90 0.12 13.89 1.85
N VAL A 91 0.78 13.14 2.70
CA VAL A 91 1.47 13.63 3.90
C VAL A 91 2.93 13.26 3.81
N THR A 92 3.81 14.25 4.04
CA THR A 92 5.24 14.02 4.16
C THR A 92 5.60 14.08 5.62
N VAL A 93 6.21 13.04 6.13
CA VAL A 93 6.63 12.90 7.52
C VAL A 93 8.14 12.96 7.58
N GLU A 94 8.69 13.93 8.29
CA GLU A 94 10.11 14.04 8.56
C GLU A 94 10.47 13.36 9.90
N LEU A 95 11.75 13.22 10.17
CA LEU A 95 12.21 12.64 11.44
C LEU A 95 11.76 13.54 12.60
N ASP A 96 11.28 12.94 13.68
CA ASP A 96 10.87 13.60 14.92
C ASP A 96 9.73 14.63 14.74
N GLU A 97 8.92 14.48 13.70
CA GLU A 97 7.81 15.39 13.40
C GLU A 97 6.46 14.85 13.89
N THR A 98 5.67 15.76 14.49
CA THR A 98 4.24 15.51 14.76
C THR A 98 3.38 16.29 13.77
N ILE A 99 2.60 15.56 12.97
CA ILE A 99 1.64 16.14 12.01
C ILE A 99 0.27 16.22 12.67
N ASN A 100 -0.33 17.41 12.66
CA ASN A 100 -1.72 17.61 13.10
C ASN A 100 -2.63 17.73 11.87
N ALA A 101 -3.51 16.75 11.65
CA ALA A 101 -4.39 16.66 10.50
C ALA A 101 -5.86 16.85 10.95
N ASN A 102 -6.43 18.04 10.72
CA ASN A 102 -7.84 18.30 10.94
C ASN A 102 -8.61 18.06 9.64
N ILE A 103 -9.45 17.04 9.62
CA ILE A 103 -10.06 16.51 8.41
C ILE A 103 -11.57 16.72 8.46
N LYS A 104 -12.12 17.25 7.37
CA LYS A 104 -13.56 17.42 7.19
C LYS A 104 -14.03 16.49 6.08
N LEU A 105 -14.88 15.53 6.43
CA LEU A 105 -15.47 14.62 5.45
C LEU A 105 -16.75 15.23 4.87
N ILE A 106 -16.90 15.09 3.56
CA ILE A 106 -18.08 15.53 2.84
C ILE A 106 -19.09 14.37 2.82
N PRO A 107 -20.33 14.57 3.30
CA PRO A 107 -21.35 13.54 3.14
C PRO A 107 -21.47 13.10 1.69
N ALA A 108 -21.52 11.80 1.45
CA ALA A 108 -21.81 11.27 0.12
C ALA A 108 -23.24 11.68 -0.24
N GLU A 109 -23.42 12.28 -1.42
CA GLU A 109 -24.77 12.45 -1.95
C GLU A 109 -25.33 11.06 -2.21
N LEU A 110 -26.34 10.68 -1.42
CA LEU A 110 -27.13 9.50 -1.73
C LEU A 110 -27.90 9.84 -3.00
N GLU A 111 -27.34 9.50 -4.17
CA GLU A 111 -28.20 9.28 -5.31
C GLU A 111 -29.14 8.14 -4.89
N LEU A 112 -30.40 8.52 -4.62
CA LEU A 112 -31.51 7.59 -4.43
C LEU A 112 -31.82 6.92 -5.79
N ASN A 113 -30.81 6.35 -6.43
CA ASN A 113 -31.03 5.31 -7.38
C ASN A 113 -31.60 4.16 -6.57
N ASN A 114 -32.87 3.83 -6.81
CA ASN A 114 -33.59 2.73 -6.19
C ASN A 114 -32.61 1.57 -5.96
N VAL A 115 -32.12 1.47 -4.72
CA VAL A 115 -31.43 0.28 -4.27
C VAL A 115 -32.54 -0.75 -4.16
N GLU A 116 -32.82 -1.45 -5.27
CA GLU A 116 -33.50 -2.71 -5.19
C GLU A 116 -32.62 -3.57 -4.27
N ILE A 117 -33.01 -3.65 -3.02
CA ILE A 117 -32.51 -4.69 -2.12
C ILE A 117 -33.01 -6.00 -2.76
N LYS A 118 -32.20 -6.55 -3.66
CA LYS A 118 -32.47 -7.87 -4.21
C LYS A 118 -32.33 -8.84 -3.06
N ALA A 119 -33.49 -9.27 -2.56
CA ALA A 119 -33.62 -10.17 -1.42
C ALA A 119 -32.96 -11.55 -1.67
N SER A 120 -32.60 -11.86 -2.89
CA SER A 120 -31.79 -13.02 -3.27
C SER A 120 -30.84 -12.61 -4.39
N ARG A 121 -29.55 -12.82 -4.20
CA ARG A 121 -28.56 -12.69 -5.27
C ARG A 121 -28.75 -13.86 -6.22
N ASP A 122 -29.06 -13.54 -7.47
CA ASP A 122 -29.39 -14.54 -8.48
C ASP A 122 -28.14 -15.27 -9.00
N ILE A 123 -28.34 -16.32 -9.77
CA ILE A 123 -27.28 -17.13 -10.41
C ILE A 123 -26.35 -16.23 -11.27
N ALA A 124 -26.88 -15.14 -11.84
CA ALA A 124 -26.10 -14.21 -12.65
C ALA A 124 -25.11 -13.44 -11.78
N TRP A 125 -25.52 -13.00 -10.60
CA TRP A 125 -24.61 -12.34 -9.65
C TRP A 125 -23.50 -13.27 -9.18
N GLU A 126 -23.83 -14.54 -8.83
CA GLU A 126 -22.82 -15.52 -8.41
C GLU A 126 -21.77 -15.80 -9.50
N ARG A 127 -22.22 -15.89 -10.77
CA ARG A 127 -21.33 -16.02 -11.91
C ARG A 127 -20.42 -14.80 -12.07
N ASN A 128 -20.96 -13.60 -11.87
CA ASN A 128 -20.23 -12.35 -11.94
C ASN A 128 -19.25 -12.21 -10.79
N LEU A 129 -19.61 -12.66 -9.58
CA LEU A 129 -18.69 -12.72 -8.44
C LEU A 129 -17.47 -13.61 -8.75
N LYS A 130 -17.67 -14.82 -9.27
CA LYS A 130 -16.56 -15.70 -9.66
C LYS A 130 -15.67 -15.08 -10.74
N ARG A 131 -16.27 -14.35 -11.69
CA ARG A 131 -15.50 -13.61 -12.71
C ARG A 131 -14.69 -12.49 -12.09
N PHE A 132 -15.27 -11.72 -11.17
CA PHE A 132 -14.61 -10.66 -10.42
C PHE A 132 -13.45 -11.21 -9.59
N GLU A 133 -13.69 -12.20 -8.74
CA GLU A 133 -12.68 -12.82 -7.90
C GLU A 133 -11.45 -13.27 -8.69
N LYS A 134 -11.66 -13.92 -9.83
CA LYS A 134 -10.59 -14.40 -10.71
C LYS A 134 -9.69 -13.28 -11.26
N ILE A 135 -10.26 -12.09 -11.47
CA ILE A 135 -9.54 -10.92 -12.00
C ILE A 135 -8.92 -10.12 -10.83
N PHE A 136 -9.73 -9.90 -9.78
CA PHE A 136 -9.39 -9.05 -8.66
C PHE A 136 -8.35 -9.67 -7.71
N LEU A 137 -8.52 -10.94 -7.35
CA LEU A 137 -7.59 -11.66 -6.48
C LEU A 137 -6.40 -12.23 -7.25
N GLY A 138 -6.53 -12.50 -8.55
CA GLY A 138 -5.52 -13.16 -9.36
C GLY A 138 -5.73 -14.67 -9.51
N LYS A 139 -4.69 -15.36 -10.04
CA LYS A 139 -4.77 -16.79 -10.40
C LYS A 139 -3.64 -17.64 -9.84
N ASP A 140 -2.71 -17.02 -9.11
CA ASP A 140 -1.58 -17.74 -8.54
C ASP A 140 -1.98 -18.57 -7.30
N LYS A 141 -1.03 -19.35 -6.78
CA LYS A 141 -1.27 -20.21 -5.62
C LYS A 141 -1.61 -19.43 -4.34
N LEU A 142 -1.08 -18.22 -4.19
CA LEU A 142 -1.36 -17.37 -3.02
C LEU A 142 -2.74 -16.72 -3.15
N ALA A 143 -3.10 -16.26 -4.36
CA ALA A 143 -4.44 -15.75 -4.65
C ALA A 143 -5.54 -16.76 -4.35
N ALA A 144 -5.30 -18.06 -4.62
CA ALA A 144 -6.23 -19.14 -4.31
C ALA A 144 -6.51 -19.30 -2.80
N THR A 145 -5.67 -18.75 -1.92
CA THR A 145 -5.90 -18.73 -0.46
C THR A 145 -6.63 -17.48 0.02
N CYS A 146 -6.87 -16.52 -0.86
CA CYS A 146 -7.61 -15.31 -0.55
C CYS A 146 -9.13 -15.61 -0.53
N LYS A 147 -9.82 -14.97 0.41
CA LYS A 147 -11.27 -15.10 0.55
C LYS A 147 -11.89 -13.73 0.79
N ILE A 148 -12.85 -13.36 -0.05
CA ILE A 148 -13.70 -12.20 0.19
C ILE A 148 -14.73 -12.58 1.25
N LEU A 149 -14.80 -11.82 2.35
CA LEU A 149 -15.65 -12.12 3.50
C LEU A 149 -17.05 -11.54 3.35
N ASN A 150 -17.17 -10.40 2.68
CA ASN A 150 -18.41 -9.64 2.52
C ASN A 150 -18.75 -9.41 1.03
N PRO A 151 -18.85 -10.47 0.21
CA PRO A 151 -19.08 -10.31 -1.24
C PRO A 151 -20.39 -9.57 -1.56
N TRP A 152 -21.34 -9.53 -0.62
CA TRP A 152 -22.62 -8.84 -0.78
C TRP A 152 -22.52 -7.31 -0.92
N VAL A 153 -21.37 -6.70 -0.61
CA VAL A 153 -21.15 -5.26 -0.83
C VAL A 153 -20.85 -4.92 -2.28
N ILE A 154 -20.70 -5.94 -3.16
CA ILE A 154 -20.25 -5.75 -4.54
C ILE A 154 -21.44 -5.91 -5.50
N ASP A 155 -21.63 -4.89 -6.31
CA ASP A 155 -22.59 -4.90 -7.43
C ASP A 155 -21.84 -4.96 -8.76
N PHE A 156 -22.43 -5.69 -9.70
CA PHE A 156 -21.85 -5.93 -11.02
C PHE A 156 -22.75 -5.39 -12.13
N ALA A 157 -22.14 -4.85 -13.18
CA ALA A 157 -22.84 -4.48 -14.39
C ALA A 157 -22.00 -4.81 -15.63
N ASP A 158 -22.68 -5.22 -16.71
CA ASP A 158 -22.11 -5.27 -18.05
C ASP A 158 -22.52 -3.99 -18.79
N ASP A 159 -21.55 -3.16 -19.18
CA ASP A 159 -21.77 -1.98 -20.01
C ASP A 159 -21.88 -2.43 -21.49
N PRO A 160 -23.07 -2.39 -22.11
CA PRO A 160 -23.25 -2.85 -23.47
C PRO A 160 -22.60 -1.92 -24.51
N ILE A 161 -22.38 -0.65 -24.15
CA ILE A 161 -21.79 0.36 -25.06
C ILE A 161 -20.28 0.20 -25.10
N GLN A 162 -19.64 0.19 -23.91
CA GLN A 162 -18.20 0.04 -23.79
C GLN A 162 -17.75 -1.42 -23.84
N LYS A 163 -18.68 -2.37 -23.83
CA LYS A 163 -18.42 -3.83 -23.77
C LYS A 163 -17.53 -4.22 -22.59
N LYS A 164 -17.70 -3.53 -21.46
CA LYS A 164 -16.94 -3.74 -20.24
C LYS A 164 -17.79 -4.35 -19.15
N PHE A 165 -17.21 -5.29 -18.44
CA PHE A 165 -17.71 -5.75 -17.15
C PHE A 165 -17.19 -4.84 -16.05
N THR A 166 -18.05 -4.30 -15.23
CA THR A 166 -17.73 -3.35 -14.17
C THR A 166 -18.18 -3.88 -12.82
N ALA A 167 -17.52 -3.42 -11.77
CA ALA A 167 -17.93 -3.66 -10.38
C ALA A 167 -17.87 -2.35 -9.59
N LYS A 168 -18.81 -2.19 -8.65
CA LYS A 168 -18.84 -1.14 -7.64
C LYS A 168 -18.99 -1.80 -6.28
N ALA A 169 -18.45 -1.18 -5.24
CA ALA A 169 -18.63 -1.64 -3.86
C ALA A 169 -19.24 -0.51 -3.02
N THR A 170 -20.25 -0.83 -2.21
CA THR A 170 -20.92 0.10 -1.30
C THR A 170 -20.10 0.32 -0.04
N ASP A 171 -19.32 -0.68 0.35
CA ASP A 171 -18.48 -0.73 1.54
C ASP A 171 -17.11 -1.30 1.18
N PRO A 172 -16.08 -1.15 2.04
CA PRO A 172 -14.79 -1.78 1.81
C PRO A 172 -14.92 -3.30 1.63
N ILE A 173 -14.27 -3.83 0.60
CA ILE A 173 -14.21 -5.27 0.37
C ILE A 173 -13.23 -5.85 1.40
N GLU A 174 -13.75 -6.69 2.29
CA GLU A 174 -12.96 -7.39 3.29
C GLU A 174 -12.38 -8.68 2.72
N ILE A 175 -11.06 -8.85 2.80
CA ILE A 175 -10.36 -9.98 2.22
C ILE A 175 -9.45 -10.60 3.26
N TYR A 176 -9.53 -11.91 3.46
CA TYR A 176 -8.49 -12.66 4.14
C TYR A 176 -7.48 -13.17 3.12
N ASN A 177 -6.21 -12.86 3.35
CA ASN A 177 -5.08 -13.49 2.67
C ASN A 177 -4.40 -14.44 3.64
N ILE A 178 -4.88 -15.69 3.65
CA ILE A 178 -4.46 -16.70 4.63
C ILE A 178 -2.99 -17.06 4.46
N ALA A 179 -2.50 -17.11 3.22
CA ALA A 179 -1.11 -17.46 2.96
C ALA A 179 -0.10 -16.40 3.44
N LEU A 180 -0.53 -15.14 3.50
CA LEU A 180 0.31 -14.04 3.96
C LEU A 180 -0.02 -13.57 5.38
N GLY A 181 -1.10 -14.08 5.99
CA GLY A 181 -1.54 -13.68 7.33
C GLY A 181 -2.00 -12.23 7.42
N TYR A 182 -2.77 -11.76 6.42
CA TYR A 182 -3.34 -10.42 6.42
C TYR A 182 -4.86 -10.46 6.27
N LYS A 183 -5.55 -9.61 7.04
CA LYS A 183 -6.86 -9.10 6.71
C LYS A 183 -6.66 -7.79 5.94
N MET A 184 -7.36 -7.64 4.83
CA MET A 184 -7.29 -6.45 3.98
C MET A 184 -8.66 -5.81 3.89
N MET A 185 -8.73 -4.49 3.99
CA MET A 185 -9.91 -3.68 3.66
C MET A 185 -9.61 -2.90 2.40
N PHE A 186 -10.23 -3.29 1.30
CA PHE A 186 -10.02 -2.70 -0.02
C PHE A 186 -11.17 -1.75 -0.38
N TYR A 187 -10.89 -0.48 -0.48
CA TYR A 187 -11.81 0.58 -0.87
C TYR A 187 -11.78 0.70 -2.40
N LEU A 188 -12.71 0.02 -3.07
CA LEU A 188 -12.76 -0.06 -4.52
C LEU A 188 -13.19 1.29 -5.13
N ASN A 189 -12.31 1.92 -5.92
CA ASN A 189 -12.61 3.15 -6.64
C ASN A 189 -13.13 2.85 -8.06
N VAL A 190 -12.38 2.03 -8.80
CA VAL A 190 -12.70 1.67 -10.18
C VAL A 190 -12.36 0.21 -10.41
N PHE A 191 -13.28 -0.51 -11.00
CA PHE A 191 -13.05 -1.83 -11.57
C PHE A 191 -13.73 -1.94 -12.91
N TRP A 192 -12.98 -2.33 -13.93
CA TRP A 192 -13.53 -2.78 -15.19
C TRP A 192 -12.65 -3.84 -15.84
N SER A 193 -13.25 -4.69 -16.65
CA SER A 193 -12.53 -5.64 -17.50
C SER A 193 -13.25 -5.86 -18.82
N ASP A 194 -12.48 -6.09 -19.87
CA ASP A 194 -12.96 -6.52 -21.17
C ASP A 194 -12.24 -7.80 -21.64
N LYS A 195 -12.23 -8.08 -22.95
CA LYS A 195 -11.57 -9.28 -23.51
C LYS A 195 -10.03 -9.18 -23.51
N SER A 196 -9.47 -7.97 -23.48
CA SER A 196 -8.05 -7.69 -23.70
C SER A 196 -7.34 -7.12 -22.48
N ALA A 197 -8.08 -6.44 -21.60
CA ALA A 197 -7.51 -5.70 -20.48
C ALA A 197 -8.44 -5.67 -19.26
N TYR A 198 -7.88 -5.30 -18.13
CA TYR A 198 -8.62 -4.94 -16.94
C TYR A 198 -7.94 -3.77 -16.23
N PHE A 199 -8.71 -3.08 -15.41
CA PHE A 199 -8.22 -2.00 -14.57
C PHE A 199 -8.83 -2.10 -13.18
N ILE A 200 -8.00 -2.01 -12.16
CA ILE A 200 -8.39 -2.02 -10.75
C ILE A 200 -7.71 -0.83 -10.09
N SER A 201 -8.49 -0.01 -9.43
CA SER A 201 -8.00 1.11 -8.63
C SER A 201 -8.74 1.16 -7.30
N GLY A 202 -8.02 1.41 -6.25
CA GLY A 202 -8.56 1.50 -4.90
C GLY A 202 -7.48 1.82 -3.88
N ASN A 203 -7.92 1.93 -2.63
CA ASN A 203 -7.03 2.10 -1.48
C ASN A 203 -7.14 0.86 -0.62
N VAL A 204 -6.06 0.48 0.04
CA VAL A 204 -6.05 -0.72 0.88
C VAL A 204 -5.40 -0.45 2.23
N ARG A 205 -6.07 -0.91 3.28
CA ARG A 205 -5.52 -1.05 4.63
C ARG A 205 -5.26 -2.52 4.88
N PHE A 206 -4.07 -2.82 5.40
CA PHE A 206 -3.71 -4.15 5.85
C PHE A 206 -3.77 -4.23 7.37
N GLU A 207 -4.25 -5.36 7.89
CA GLU A 207 -4.17 -5.71 9.29
C GLU A 207 -3.49 -7.07 9.41
N GLU A 208 -2.46 -7.16 10.25
CA GLU A 208 -1.80 -8.43 10.51
C GLU A 208 -2.71 -9.34 11.32
N MET A 209 -2.86 -10.58 10.86
CA MET A 209 -3.55 -11.61 11.62
C MET A 209 -2.65 -12.13 12.73
N GLN A 210 -3.26 -12.55 13.82
CA GLN A 210 -2.54 -13.24 14.89
C GLN A 210 -2.29 -14.69 14.47
N ALA A 211 -1.02 -15.08 14.41
CA ALA A 211 -0.66 -16.47 14.13
C ALA A 211 -1.03 -17.37 15.31
N TYR A 212 -1.58 -18.55 15.01
CA TYR A 212 -1.91 -19.55 16.01
C TYR A 212 -0.66 -20.11 16.71
N ASN A 213 0.46 -20.22 15.97
CA ASN A 213 1.72 -20.71 16.50
C ASN A 213 2.92 -20.16 15.71
N GLU A 214 4.13 -20.43 16.22
CA GLU A 214 5.38 -19.96 15.62
C GLU A 214 5.65 -20.52 14.22
N SER A 215 5.20 -21.75 13.91
CA SER A 215 5.33 -22.35 12.60
C SER A 215 4.53 -21.60 11.55
N GLU A 216 3.30 -21.23 11.88
CA GLU A 216 2.44 -20.43 11.01
C GLU A 216 3.03 -19.03 10.79
N ARG A 217 3.51 -18.36 11.85
CA ARG A 217 4.19 -17.06 11.75
C ARG A 217 5.38 -17.13 10.77
N LYS A 218 6.25 -18.12 10.91
CA LYS A 218 7.39 -18.32 10.00
C LYS A 218 6.97 -18.61 8.55
N THR A 219 5.86 -19.33 8.36
CA THR A 219 5.29 -19.59 7.04
C THR A 219 4.84 -18.30 6.38
N TRP A 220 4.12 -17.44 7.12
CA TRP A 220 3.70 -16.13 6.62
C TRP A 220 4.88 -15.23 6.28
N GLU A 221 5.89 -15.15 7.15
CA GLU A 221 7.10 -14.36 6.90
C GLU A 221 7.84 -14.83 5.63
N LYS A 222 7.96 -16.15 5.45
CA LYS A 222 8.53 -16.71 4.24
C LYS A 222 7.71 -16.34 3.01
N ASN A 223 6.40 -16.55 3.03
CA ASN A 223 5.53 -16.26 1.91
C ASN A 223 5.53 -14.76 1.56
N ARG A 224 5.53 -13.87 2.56
CA ARG A 224 5.66 -12.41 2.38
C ARG A 224 6.96 -12.05 1.67
N ARG A 225 8.09 -12.62 2.11
CA ARG A 225 9.38 -12.43 1.46
C ARG A 225 9.39 -12.96 0.03
N ASP A 226 8.90 -14.17 -0.18
CA ASP A 226 8.88 -14.80 -1.51
C ASP A 226 7.96 -14.02 -2.48
N SER A 227 6.85 -13.45 -1.99
CA SER A 227 5.96 -12.57 -2.78
C SER A 227 6.58 -11.21 -3.07
N TYR A 228 7.43 -10.69 -2.18
CA TYR A 228 8.14 -9.44 -2.39
C TYR A 228 9.26 -9.58 -3.42
N LEU A 229 10.04 -10.66 -3.33
CA LEU A 229 11.14 -10.92 -4.24
C LEU A 229 10.66 -10.99 -5.69
N HIS A 230 11.33 -10.29 -6.58
CA HIS A 230 11.02 -10.16 -8.02
C HIS A 230 9.68 -9.47 -8.34
N SER A 231 9.01 -8.90 -7.34
CA SER A 231 7.84 -8.04 -7.57
C SER A 231 8.24 -6.69 -8.19
N SER A 232 7.26 -5.98 -8.76
CA SER A 232 7.48 -4.60 -9.22
C SER A 232 7.94 -3.67 -8.09
N HIS A 233 7.45 -3.87 -6.87
CA HIS A 233 7.90 -3.10 -5.70
C HIS A 233 9.39 -3.33 -5.40
N HIS A 234 9.84 -4.60 -5.43
CA HIS A 234 11.25 -4.96 -5.26
C HIS A 234 12.12 -4.32 -6.36
N LEU A 235 11.67 -4.41 -7.61
CA LEU A 235 12.36 -3.79 -8.74
C LEU A 235 12.50 -2.27 -8.57
N PHE A 236 11.41 -1.55 -8.31
CA PHE A 236 11.47 -0.09 -8.16
C PHE A 236 12.32 0.33 -6.97
N LYS A 237 12.25 -0.39 -5.86
CA LYS A 237 13.15 -0.17 -4.72
C LYS A 237 14.61 -0.38 -5.11
N ALA A 238 14.94 -1.46 -5.78
CA ALA A 238 16.30 -1.75 -6.26
C ALA A 238 16.80 -0.65 -7.23
N ILE A 239 15.93 -0.11 -8.08
CA ILE A 239 16.25 1.02 -8.98
C ILE A 239 16.57 2.28 -8.15
N VAL A 240 15.70 2.66 -7.20
CA VAL A 240 15.87 3.87 -6.38
C VAL A 240 17.13 3.79 -5.52
N GLU A 241 17.43 2.62 -4.94
CA GLU A 241 18.60 2.39 -4.10
C GLU A 241 19.88 2.07 -4.91
N ASN A 242 19.80 2.10 -6.24
CA ASN A 242 20.90 1.75 -7.15
C ASN A 242 21.52 0.37 -6.87
N ARG A 243 20.69 -0.61 -6.52
CA ARG A 243 21.10 -1.99 -6.20
C ARG A 243 20.59 -3.03 -7.21
N ILE A 244 20.24 -2.61 -8.42
CA ILE A 244 19.57 -3.41 -9.44
C ILE A 244 20.25 -4.77 -9.66
N ARG A 245 21.58 -4.77 -9.91
CA ARG A 245 22.35 -5.99 -10.14
C ARG A 245 22.52 -6.83 -8.87
N GLY A 246 22.70 -6.17 -7.72
CA GLY A 246 22.84 -6.84 -6.42
C GLY A 246 21.58 -7.58 -6.00
N GLU A 247 20.42 -7.08 -6.42
CA GLU A 247 19.10 -7.69 -6.18
C GLU A 247 18.67 -8.66 -7.29
N GLY A 248 19.57 -8.99 -8.22
CA GLY A 248 19.35 -10.01 -9.25
C GLY A 248 18.62 -9.53 -10.50
N PHE A 249 18.39 -8.22 -10.67
CA PHE A 249 17.73 -7.68 -11.86
C PHE A 249 18.73 -7.29 -12.96
N ALA A 250 18.29 -7.45 -14.21
CA ALA A 250 18.95 -6.92 -15.39
C ALA A 250 17.94 -6.17 -16.25
N LEU A 251 18.20 -4.90 -16.52
CA LEU A 251 17.27 -4.02 -17.24
C LEU A 251 17.73 -3.82 -18.66
N TYR A 252 16.80 -3.94 -19.61
CA TYR A 252 17.03 -3.73 -21.03
C TYR A 252 15.96 -2.77 -21.60
N THR A 253 16.36 -2.08 -22.66
CA THR A 253 15.45 -1.23 -23.47
C THR A 253 15.53 -1.59 -24.94
N GLU A 254 14.52 -1.26 -25.72
CA GLU A 254 14.59 -1.41 -27.17
C GLU A 254 15.74 -0.58 -27.73
N LYS A 255 16.49 -1.17 -28.62
CA LYS A 255 17.62 -0.54 -29.26
C LYS A 255 17.38 -0.36 -30.74
N PRO A 256 17.53 0.86 -31.25
CA PRO A 256 17.50 1.11 -32.69
C PRO A 256 18.76 0.65 -33.44
N ASP A 257 19.92 0.53 -32.75
CA ASP A 257 21.22 0.29 -33.39
C ASP A 257 21.91 -0.98 -32.92
N TYR A 258 22.52 -1.71 -33.86
CA TYR A 258 23.20 -3.00 -33.64
C TYR A 258 24.54 -2.89 -32.90
N GLU A 259 25.16 -1.71 -32.82
CA GLU A 259 26.56 -1.52 -32.45
C GLU A 259 26.96 -1.84 -31.01
N ASN A 260 25.99 -1.98 -30.07
CA ASN A 260 26.29 -2.23 -28.65
C ASN A 260 25.54 -3.42 -28.03
N VAL A 261 25.12 -4.38 -28.84
CA VAL A 261 24.48 -5.59 -28.34
C VAL A 261 25.55 -6.52 -27.79
N THR A 262 25.54 -6.79 -26.49
CA THR A 262 26.38 -7.81 -25.88
C THR A 262 25.89 -9.22 -26.24
N VAL A 263 26.71 -10.25 -26.11
CA VAL A 263 26.31 -11.64 -26.36
C VAL A 263 25.07 -12.02 -25.52
N ARG A 264 24.99 -11.55 -24.28
CA ARG A 264 23.83 -11.78 -23.42
C ARG A 264 22.59 -11.04 -23.90
N SER A 265 22.75 -9.81 -24.34
CA SER A 265 21.65 -9.01 -24.92
C SER A 265 21.18 -9.62 -26.26
N ALA A 266 22.09 -10.17 -27.06
CA ALA A 266 21.73 -10.84 -28.32
C ALA A 266 20.88 -12.10 -28.07
N ASN A 267 21.26 -12.95 -27.11
CA ASN A 267 20.47 -14.11 -26.75
C ASN A 267 19.09 -13.70 -26.21
N PHE A 268 19.04 -12.73 -25.30
CA PHE A 268 17.78 -12.22 -24.75
C PHE A 268 16.92 -11.55 -25.81
N SER A 269 17.55 -10.85 -26.78
CA SER A 269 16.85 -10.29 -27.93
C SER A 269 16.23 -11.37 -28.83
N ALA A 270 16.90 -12.51 -29.01
CA ALA A 270 16.36 -13.63 -29.76
C ALA A 270 15.12 -14.22 -29.09
N ASP A 271 15.15 -14.41 -27.77
CA ASP A 271 14.02 -14.90 -26.98
C ASP A 271 12.81 -13.96 -27.05
N LEU A 272 13.05 -12.65 -27.10
CA LEU A 272 12.00 -11.63 -27.21
C LEU A 272 11.54 -11.39 -28.67
N GLY A 273 12.24 -11.93 -29.67
CA GLY A 273 11.99 -11.65 -31.07
C GLY A 273 12.26 -10.19 -31.50
N ARG A 274 13.05 -9.45 -30.73
CA ARG A 274 13.43 -8.06 -31.00
C ARG A 274 14.77 -7.71 -30.37
N LEU A 275 15.41 -6.66 -30.92
CA LEU A 275 16.67 -6.17 -30.39
C LEU A 275 16.48 -5.38 -29.11
N VAL A 276 17.28 -5.70 -28.10
CA VAL A 276 17.35 -4.97 -26.84
C VAL A 276 18.80 -4.69 -26.46
N ALA A 277 19.02 -3.65 -25.70
CA ALA A 277 20.32 -3.28 -25.13
C ALA A 277 20.20 -3.07 -23.62
N PRO A 278 21.28 -3.30 -22.84
CA PRO A 278 21.30 -2.94 -21.42
C PRO A 278 20.90 -1.47 -21.24
N LEU A 279 20.00 -1.24 -20.28
CA LEU A 279 19.57 0.11 -19.94
C LEU A 279 20.66 0.81 -19.14
N ASP A 280 21.00 2.05 -19.51
CA ASP A 280 21.82 2.91 -18.65
C ASP A 280 21.01 3.33 -17.42
N THR A 281 21.42 2.87 -16.25
CA THR A 281 20.72 3.08 -14.98
C THR A 281 21.14 4.37 -14.27
N ASN A 282 22.20 5.07 -14.72
CA ASN A 282 22.77 6.22 -14.01
C ASN A 282 21.85 7.45 -13.94
N ARG A 283 20.86 7.54 -14.82
CA ARG A 283 19.95 8.69 -14.91
C ARG A 283 18.47 8.32 -14.82
N LEU A 284 18.17 7.11 -14.37
CA LEU A 284 16.80 6.63 -14.27
C LEU A 284 16.01 7.35 -13.18
N VAL A 285 16.68 7.66 -12.06
CA VAL A 285 16.04 8.15 -10.84
C VAL A 285 16.29 9.64 -10.68
N THR A 286 15.23 10.39 -10.44
CA THR A 286 15.30 11.80 -10.04
C THR A 286 14.48 12.01 -8.78
N PHE A 287 14.88 12.96 -7.95
CA PHE A 287 14.12 13.34 -6.76
C PHE A 287 12.73 13.83 -7.16
N GLY A 288 11.70 13.36 -6.47
CA GLY A 288 10.30 13.64 -6.77
C GLY A 288 9.75 14.93 -6.17
N GLY A 289 10.58 15.68 -5.45
CA GLY A 289 10.19 16.95 -4.80
C GLY A 289 9.76 16.80 -3.34
N ARG A 290 9.64 15.57 -2.82
CA ARG A 290 9.31 15.27 -1.41
C ARG A 290 10.15 14.12 -0.91
N VAL A 291 10.39 14.06 0.40
CA VAL A 291 11.13 12.95 1.05
C VAL A 291 10.44 11.62 0.73
N GLY A 292 11.23 10.64 0.31
CA GLY A 292 10.72 9.30 -0.05
C GLY A 292 10.02 9.20 -1.40
N LEU A 293 9.86 10.31 -2.14
CA LEU A 293 9.25 10.30 -3.46
C LEU A 293 10.33 10.43 -4.55
N TYR A 294 10.32 9.50 -5.49
CA TYR A 294 11.26 9.45 -6.60
C TYR A 294 10.52 9.34 -7.94
N LYS A 295 11.06 9.95 -8.98
CA LYS A 295 10.60 9.79 -10.37
C LYS A 295 11.57 8.87 -11.09
N VAL A 296 11.05 7.78 -11.62
CA VAL A 296 11.81 6.85 -12.46
C VAL A 296 11.39 7.06 -13.91
N LYS A 297 12.36 7.32 -14.79
CA LYS A 297 12.10 7.60 -16.22
C LYS A 297 13.03 6.79 -17.10
N TRP A 298 12.47 6.18 -18.10
CA TRP A 298 13.20 5.54 -19.19
C TRP A 298 12.51 5.84 -20.52
N LYS A 299 13.20 5.57 -21.63
CA LYS A 299 12.65 5.75 -22.98
C LYS A 299 12.33 4.40 -23.59
N GLY A 300 11.17 4.27 -24.19
CA GLY A 300 10.71 3.05 -24.83
C GLY A 300 10.23 2.00 -23.84
N ARG A 301 10.21 0.74 -24.26
CA ARG A 301 9.78 -0.40 -23.47
C ARG A 301 10.90 -0.87 -22.55
N LEU A 302 10.55 -1.18 -21.30
CA LEU A 302 11.45 -1.77 -20.31
C LEU A 302 11.25 -3.28 -20.29
N GLU A 303 12.36 -4.03 -20.41
CA GLU A 303 12.42 -5.46 -20.18
C GLU A 303 13.28 -5.72 -18.92
N VAL A 304 12.85 -6.68 -18.12
CA VAL A 304 13.45 -6.98 -16.82
C VAL A 304 13.80 -8.47 -16.73
#